data_61b67f5c0a592b86e234e8c7c779d63c
#
_entry.id   61b67f5c0a592b86e234e8c7c779d63c
#
_cell.length_a   1.000
_cell.length_b   1.000
_cell.length_c   1.000
_cell.angle_alpha   90.00
_cell.angle_beta   90.00
_cell.angle_gamma   90.00
#
_symmetry.space_group_name_H-M   'P 1'
#
loop_
_entity.id
_entity.type
_entity.pdbx_description
1 polymer ?
#
loop_
_entity_poly.entity_id
_entity_poly.type
_entity_poly.pdbx_seq_one_letter_code
_entity_poly.pdbx_strand_id
1 'polypeptide(L)'
;VGVNKAFNAGGSSDVGGATIDIVSKELIGSGHLGFGISGGLNTQTVAADFLKQDGVNFMGFANRTEPADENSWNFRNKLDPSAQHLQINRSYSISGGKRFYVGKDKNPLSFFLTAGHTTDYQYTDEIIRNTTTGGTVYKDMNGKKYAENISQLALANVDFDMQNRHHISYNLMIIHANTQSVGDYNGKNSIFSDDYENLGFT
;
A
#
# COMPACT_ATOMS: atom_id res chain seq x y z
N VAL A 1 3.93 16.37 10.22
CA VAL A 1 3.04 16.45 9.03
C VAL A 1 2.16 17.67 9.18
N GLY A 2 2.31 18.62 8.29
CA GLY A 2 1.46 19.81 8.20
C GLY A 2 0.39 19.60 7.11
N VAL A 3 -0.85 19.95 7.38
CA VAL A 3 -1.91 19.96 6.36
C VAL A 3 -2.37 21.40 6.19
N ASN A 4 -2.11 21.98 5.04
CA ASN A 4 -2.54 23.32 4.70
C ASN A 4 -3.72 23.25 3.74
N LYS A 5 -4.90 23.68 4.20
CA LYS A 5 -6.16 23.67 3.45
C LYS A 5 -6.47 25.01 2.78
N ALA A 6 -5.65 26.03 3.04
CA ALA A 6 -5.81 27.35 2.46
C ALA A 6 -4.82 27.55 1.31
N PHE A 7 -5.21 28.36 0.34
CA PHE A 7 -4.29 28.82 -0.71
C PHE A 7 -3.11 29.56 -0.08
N ASN A 8 -1.91 29.15 -0.44
CA ASN A 8 -0.68 29.81 -0.03
C ASN A 8 0.10 30.22 -1.29
N ALA A 9 0.51 31.45 -1.36
CA ALA A 9 1.27 32.00 -2.50
C ALA A 9 2.64 31.33 -2.74
N GLY A 10 3.15 30.55 -1.77
CA GLY A 10 4.35 29.71 -1.91
C GLY A 10 4.06 28.28 -2.42
N GLY A 11 2.81 27.92 -2.62
CA GLY A 11 2.39 26.61 -3.13
C GLY A 11 2.19 26.62 -4.64
N SER A 12 2.09 25.42 -5.24
CA SER A 12 1.75 25.27 -6.66
C SER A 12 0.35 25.80 -6.94
N SER A 13 0.16 26.52 -8.06
CA SER A 13 -1.10 27.16 -8.44
C SER A 13 -2.20 26.17 -8.84
N ASP A 14 -1.87 24.92 -9.06
CA ASP A 14 -2.76 23.83 -9.50
C ASP A 14 -3.26 22.94 -8.34
N VAL A 15 -3.00 23.33 -7.09
CA VAL A 15 -3.49 22.60 -5.92
C VAL A 15 -4.97 22.93 -5.66
N GLY A 16 -5.84 22.02 -6.06
CA GLY A 16 -7.29 22.13 -5.86
C GLY A 16 -7.81 21.42 -4.60
N GLY A 17 -7.19 21.65 -3.43
CA GLY A 17 -7.67 20.96 -2.23
C GLY A 17 -6.84 21.26 -0.98
N ALA A 18 -5.86 20.43 -0.67
CA ALA A 18 -4.98 20.62 0.46
C ALA A 18 -3.54 20.30 0.08
N THR A 19 -2.59 21.06 0.62
CA THR A 19 -1.17 20.73 0.55
C THR A 19 -0.78 19.99 1.82
N ILE A 20 -0.17 18.81 1.66
CA ILE A 20 0.38 18.04 2.75
C ILE A 20 1.88 18.28 2.77
N ASP A 21 2.34 18.93 3.81
CA ASP A 21 3.77 19.12 4.06
C ASP A 21 4.28 18.02 4.99
N ILE A 22 5.19 17.19 4.45
CA ILE A 22 5.80 16.09 5.19
C ILE A 22 7.23 16.48 5.52
N VAL A 23 7.44 16.91 6.74
CA VAL A 23 8.78 17.12 7.26
C VAL A 23 9.27 15.81 7.87
N SER A 24 10.41 15.30 7.42
CA SER A 24 11.03 14.13 8.01
C SER A 24 11.49 14.45 9.44
N LYS A 25 11.37 13.46 10.31
CA LYS A 25 11.85 13.60 11.69
C LYS A 25 13.38 13.54 11.66
N GLU A 26 14.02 14.60 12.09
CA GLU A 26 15.47 14.62 12.30
C GLU A 26 15.88 13.69 13.43
N LEU A 27 17.10 13.18 13.35
CA LEU A 27 17.68 12.38 14.42
C LEU A 27 17.90 13.24 15.67
N ILE A 28 17.13 13.00 16.72
CA ILE A 28 17.33 13.63 18.03
C ILE A 28 18.31 12.78 18.83
N GLY A 29 19.44 13.39 19.25
CA GLY A 29 20.48 12.73 20.03
C GLY A 29 21.62 12.13 19.20
N SER A 30 22.38 11.21 19.78
CA SER A 30 23.58 10.62 19.19
C SER A 30 23.33 9.38 18.34
N GLY A 31 22.21 8.71 18.57
CA GLY A 31 21.84 7.49 17.84
C GLY A 31 20.48 6.95 18.26
N HIS A 32 19.88 6.18 17.35
CA HIS A 32 18.61 5.49 17.55
C HIS A 32 18.65 4.16 16.81
N LEU A 33 18.06 3.13 17.40
CA LEU A 33 17.76 1.87 16.75
C LEU A 33 16.43 1.33 17.28
N GLY A 34 15.52 1.00 16.39
CA GLY A 34 14.20 0.49 16.73
C GLY A 34 13.76 -0.60 15.79
N PHE A 35 13.09 -1.59 16.34
CA PHE A 35 12.43 -2.68 15.61
C PHE A 35 10.99 -2.75 16.06
N GLY A 36 10.09 -3.01 15.12
CA GLY A 36 8.69 -3.22 15.39
C GLY A 36 8.18 -4.45 14.63
N ILE A 37 7.43 -5.28 15.34
CA ILE A 37 6.71 -6.40 14.76
C ILE A 37 5.30 -6.34 15.36
N SER A 38 4.30 -6.38 14.50
CA SER A 38 2.91 -6.51 14.93
C SER A 38 2.17 -7.54 14.08
N GLY A 39 1.16 -8.16 14.67
CA GLY A 39 0.27 -9.10 14.02
C GLY A 39 -1.15 -8.91 14.50
N GLY A 40 -2.11 -9.21 13.64
CA GLY A 40 -3.53 -9.14 13.94
C GLY A 40 -4.31 -10.21 13.19
N LEU A 41 -5.43 -10.62 13.75
CA LEU A 41 -6.36 -11.53 13.13
C LEU A 41 -7.68 -10.81 12.93
N ASN A 42 -8.20 -10.88 11.71
CA ASN A 42 -9.58 -10.53 11.44
C ASN A 42 -10.41 -11.81 11.46
N THR A 43 -11.34 -11.92 12.39
CA THR A 43 -12.15 -13.14 12.58
C THR A 43 -12.96 -13.49 11.33
N GLN A 44 -13.35 -12.50 10.53
CA GLN A 44 -14.08 -12.73 9.28
C GLN A 44 -13.16 -13.30 8.19
N THR A 45 -11.91 -12.84 8.10
CA THR A 45 -10.94 -13.35 7.11
C THR A 45 -10.45 -14.75 7.48
N VAL A 46 -10.34 -15.05 8.78
CA VAL A 46 -9.89 -16.36 9.26
C VAL A 46 -10.98 -17.42 9.14
N ALA A 47 -12.26 -17.02 9.31
CA ALA A 47 -13.39 -17.93 9.22
C ALA A 47 -13.82 -18.23 7.77
N ALA A 48 -13.44 -17.40 6.81
CA ALA A 48 -13.75 -17.58 5.39
C ALA A 48 -12.67 -18.43 4.69
N ASP A 49 -13.09 -19.16 3.64
CA ASP A 49 -12.16 -19.66 2.63
C ASP A 49 -11.68 -18.45 1.82
N PHE A 50 -10.59 -17.83 2.24
CA PHE A 50 -10.09 -16.60 1.66
C PHE A 50 -9.56 -16.86 0.25
N LEU A 51 -10.21 -16.27 -0.74
CA LEU A 51 -9.80 -16.38 -2.14
C LEU A 51 -8.67 -15.41 -2.44
N LYS A 52 -7.58 -15.93 -2.97
CA LYS A 52 -6.40 -15.16 -3.38
C LYS A 52 -6.00 -15.48 -4.79
N GLN A 53 -5.63 -14.46 -5.54
CA GLN A 53 -5.04 -14.64 -6.86
C GLN A 53 -3.52 -14.81 -6.74
N ASP A 54 -2.96 -15.73 -7.53
CA ASP A 54 -1.53 -15.85 -7.70
C ASP A 54 -1.00 -14.73 -8.62
N GLY A 55 0.24 -14.34 -8.45
CA GLY A 55 0.89 -13.42 -9.39
C GLY A 55 1.79 -12.38 -8.76
N VAL A 56 1.75 -12.22 -7.44
CA VAL A 56 2.69 -11.35 -6.71
C VAL A 56 3.48 -12.11 -5.67
N ASN A 57 4.68 -11.62 -5.42
CA ASN A 57 5.54 -12.13 -4.36
C ASN A 57 5.17 -11.50 -2.99
N PHE A 58 5.85 -11.94 -1.94
CA PHE A 58 5.67 -11.40 -0.58
C PHE A 58 5.78 -9.88 -0.48
N MET A 59 6.58 -9.26 -1.33
CA MET A 59 6.79 -7.82 -1.36
C MET A 59 5.77 -7.07 -2.23
N GLY A 60 4.77 -7.76 -2.78
CA GLY A 60 3.74 -7.14 -3.61
C GLY A 60 4.17 -6.83 -5.05
N PHE A 61 5.35 -7.31 -5.47
CA PHE A 61 5.79 -7.15 -6.85
C PHE A 61 5.31 -8.31 -7.71
N ALA A 62 4.95 -8.00 -8.95
CA ALA A 62 4.53 -9.02 -9.91
C ALA A 62 5.64 -10.04 -10.17
N ASN A 63 5.28 -11.31 -10.19
CA ASN A 63 6.16 -12.40 -10.60
C ASN A 63 6.29 -12.37 -12.12
N ARG A 64 7.32 -11.70 -12.63
CA ARG A 64 7.64 -11.68 -14.06
C ARG A 64 8.39 -12.95 -14.44
N THR A 65 7.96 -13.58 -15.52
CA THR A 65 8.76 -14.57 -16.25
C THR A 65 9.23 -13.90 -17.52
N GLU A 66 10.53 -13.94 -17.81
CA GLU A 66 11.04 -13.46 -19.09
C GLU A 66 10.34 -14.24 -20.21
N PRO A 67 9.75 -13.55 -21.20
CA PRO A 67 9.14 -14.22 -22.34
C PRO A 67 10.22 -14.98 -23.11
N ALA A 68 9.89 -16.19 -23.56
CA ALA A 68 10.77 -16.97 -24.44
C ALA A 68 10.93 -16.33 -25.84
N ASP A 69 10.08 -15.39 -26.18
CA ASP A 69 10.07 -14.63 -27.42
C ASP A 69 9.67 -13.17 -27.09
N GLU A 70 10.34 -12.20 -27.70
CA GLU A 70 10.10 -10.75 -27.49
C GLU A 70 8.65 -10.33 -27.81
N ASN A 71 7.94 -11.09 -28.58
CA ASN A 71 6.54 -10.85 -28.94
C ASN A 71 5.50 -11.61 -28.08
N SER A 72 5.95 -12.41 -27.12
CA SER A 72 5.08 -13.26 -26.30
C SER A 72 5.23 -12.92 -24.82
N TRP A 73 4.24 -12.23 -24.25
CA TRP A 73 4.20 -11.91 -22.83
C TRP A 73 3.44 -13.01 -22.09
N ASN A 74 4.13 -13.70 -21.19
CA ASN A 74 3.52 -14.70 -20.32
C ASN A 74 3.48 -14.16 -18.88
N PHE A 75 2.28 -13.86 -18.41
CA PHE A 75 2.05 -13.50 -17.00
C PHE A 75 1.72 -14.79 -16.24
N ARG A 76 2.42 -15.04 -15.13
CA ARG A 76 2.11 -16.16 -14.23
C ARG A 76 0.84 -15.92 -13.40
N ASN A 77 -0.11 -15.20 -13.94
CA ASN A 77 -1.40 -14.96 -13.30
C ASN A 77 -2.35 -16.07 -13.71
N LYS A 78 -2.80 -16.83 -12.72
CA LYS A 78 -3.95 -17.72 -12.93
C LYS A 78 -5.21 -16.90 -12.75
N LEU A 79 -6.15 -17.00 -13.66
CA LEU A 79 -7.47 -16.37 -13.53
C LEU A 79 -8.29 -17.03 -12.42
N ASP A 80 -8.02 -18.31 -12.14
CA ASP A 80 -8.70 -19.03 -11.08
C ASP A 80 -8.05 -18.72 -9.72
N PRO A 81 -8.78 -18.12 -8.77
CA PRO A 81 -8.27 -17.85 -7.44
C PRO A 81 -8.09 -19.16 -6.65
N SER A 82 -7.11 -19.17 -5.78
CA SER A 82 -6.89 -20.27 -4.83
C SER A 82 -7.45 -19.93 -3.46
N ALA A 83 -8.11 -20.90 -2.82
CA ALA A 83 -8.55 -20.75 -1.45
C ALA A 83 -7.36 -20.89 -0.49
N GLN A 84 -7.24 -19.95 0.44
CA GLN A 84 -6.21 -19.96 1.47
C GLN A 84 -6.85 -19.84 2.85
N HIS A 85 -6.29 -20.54 3.84
CA HIS A 85 -6.75 -20.49 5.21
C HIS A 85 -5.77 -19.67 6.07
N LEU A 86 -6.28 -19.14 7.17
CA LEU A 86 -5.50 -18.46 8.20
C LEU A 86 -4.72 -17.23 7.69
N GLN A 87 -5.45 -16.23 7.22
CA GLN A 87 -4.86 -14.95 6.83
C GLN A 87 -4.55 -14.10 8.06
N ILE A 88 -3.26 -13.83 8.28
CA ILE A 88 -2.75 -13.07 9.43
C ILE A 88 -2.24 -11.72 8.93
N ASN A 89 -2.83 -10.64 9.43
CA ASN A 89 -2.31 -9.29 9.23
C ASN A 89 -0.98 -9.16 9.95
N ARG A 90 0.01 -8.58 9.30
CA ARG A 90 1.37 -8.49 9.82
C ARG A 90 2.03 -7.18 9.41
N SER A 91 2.82 -6.65 10.31
CA SER A 91 3.61 -5.46 10.04
C SER A 91 5.00 -5.61 10.63
N TYR A 92 5.98 -5.17 9.88
CA TYR A 92 7.39 -5.16 10.26
C TYR A 92 7.91 -3.74 10.08
N SER A 93 8.70 -3.25 11.02
CA SER A 93 9.35 -1.97 10.89
C SER A 93 10.76 -2.00 11.47
N ILE A 94 11.62 -1.22 10.86
CA ILE A 94 12.96 -0.95 11.36
C ILE A 94 13.20 0.55 11.25
N SER A 95 13.82 1.11 12.27
CA SER A 95 14.31 2.48 12.22
C SER A 95 15.67 2.57 12.87
N GLY A 96 16.55 3.38 12.32
CA GLY A 96 17.88 3.58 12.88
C GLY A 96 18.51 4.85 12.38
N GLY A 97 19.37 5.41 13.21
CA GLY A 97 20.12 6.61 12.86
C GLY A 97 21.31 6.83 13.78
N LYS A 98 22.26 7.56 13.27
CA LYS A 98 23.45 7.93 14.03
C LYS A 98 23.97 9.29 13.58
N ARG A 99 24.48 10.05 14.56
CA ARG A 99 25.18 11.31 14.34
C ARG A 99 26.67 11.09 14.48
N PHE A 100 27.42 11.64 13.55
CA PHE A 100 28.86 11.70 13.51
C PHE A 100 29.32 13.15 13.52
N TYR A 101 30.58 13.37 13.88
CA TYR A 101 31.20 14.68 13.83
C TYR A 101 32.38 14.63 12.87
N VAL A 102 32.37 15.49 11.86
CA VAL A 102 33.32 15.47 10.75
C VAL A 102 34.19 16.72 10.77
N GLY A 103 35.48 16.55 10.50
CA GLY A 103 36.47 17.62 10.39
C GLY A 103 36.95 18.15 11.72
N LYS A 104 37.85 19.15 11.65
CA LYS A 104 38.44 19.82 12.83
C LYS A 104 37.40 20.60 13.64
N ASP A 105 36.39 21.13 12.95
CA ASP A 105 35.31 21.95 13.52
C ASP A 105 34.19 21.08 14.10
N LYS A 106 34.32 19.77 14.07
CA LYS A 106 33.32 18.79 14.57
C LYS A 106 31.92 19.06 14.01
N ASN A 107 31.82 19.28 12.71
CA ASN A 107 30.54 19.47 12.03
C ASN A 107 29.66 18.23 12.14
N PRO A 108 28.40 18.35 12.61
CA PRO A 108 27.52 17.22 12.76
C PRO A 108 27.03 16.71 11.40
N LEU A 109 27.13 15.40 11.19
CA LEU A 109 26.58 14.65 10.07
C LEU A 109 25.65 13.57 10.64
N SER A 110 24.39 13.65 10.31
CA SER A 110 23.34 12.75 10.80
C SER A 110 22.78 11.90 9.67
N PHE A 111 22.58 10.62 9.97
CA PHE A 111 21.87 9.69 9.10
C PHE A 111 20.68 9.13 9.86
N PHE A 112 19.53 9.07 9.20
CA PHE A 112 18.35 8.39 9.70
C PHE A 112 17.72 7.56 8.60
N LEU A 113 17.36 6.32 8.93
CA LEU A 113 16.66 5.41 8.04
C LEU A 113 15.45 4.83 8.79
N THR A 114 14.31 4.78 8.15
CA THR A 114 13.17 3.98 8.59
C THR A 114 12.59 3.22 7.41
N ALA A 115 12.19 1.98 7.65
CA ALA A 115 11.50 1.17 6.67
C ALA A 115 10.40 0.37 7.34
N GLY A 116 9.29 0.17 6.63
CA GLY A 116 8.15 -0.61 7.09
C GLY A 116 7.56 -1.44 5.96
N HIS A 117 7.00 -2.57 6.33
CA HIS A 117 6.24 -3.45 5.47
C HIS A 117 4.98 -3.89 6.22
N THR A 118 3.82 -3.79 5.55
CA THR A 118 2.53 -4.19 6.11
C THR A 118 1.78 -5.05 5.10
N THR A 119 1.18 -6.12 5.58
CA THR A 119 0.24 -6.95 4.81
C THR A 119 -1.06 -7.05 5.60
N ASP A 120 -2.15 -6.59 5.01
CA ASP A 120 -3.49 -6.63 5.58
C ASP A 120 -4.43 -7.41 4.67
N TYR A 121 -5.28 -8.22 5.30
CA TYR A 121 -6.31 -9.01 4.64
C TYR A 121 -7.68 -8.49 5.06
N GLN A 122 -8.54 -8.30 4.07
CA GLN A 122 -9.90 -7.81 4.26
C GLN A 122 -10.89 -8.75 3.59
N TYR A 123 -11.99 -9.03 4.28
CA TYR A 123 -13.14 -9.72 3.76
C TYR A 123 -14.35 -8.81 3.91
N THR A 124 -15.15 -8.70 2.85
CA THR A 124 -16.34 -7.85 2.82
C THR A 124 -17.47 -8.61 2.15
N ASP A 125 -18.60 -8.73 2.85
CA ASP A 125 -19.88 -9.09 2.22
C ASP A 125 -20.51 -7.82 1.66
N GLU A 126 -20.88 -7.85 0.39
CA GLU A 126 -21.47 -6.67 -0.26
C GLU A 126 -22.70 -7.03 -1.10
N ILE A 127 -23.60 -6.07 -1.24
CA ILE A 127 -24.78 -6.17 -2.11
C ILE A 127 -24.65 -5.07 -3.15
N ILE A 128 -24.65 -5.48 -4.42
CA ILE A 128 -24.64 -4.56 -5.55
C ILE A 128 -26.04 -4.52 -6.15
N ARG A 129 -26.75 -3.40 -5.98
CA ARG A 129 -28.07 -3.22 -6.53
C ARG A 129 -28.13 -1.94 -7.36
N ASN A 130 -28.46 -2.08 -8.63
CA ASN A 130 -28.63 -0.98 -9.56
C ASN A 130 -30.06 -0.95 -10.12
N THR A 131 -30.60 0.26 -10.21
CA THR A 131 -31.95 0.49 -10.73
C THR A 131 -31.92 1.45 -11.91
N THR A 132 -32.86 1.30 -12.82
CA THR A 132 -33.17 2.30 -13.85
C THR A 132 -33.79 3.55 -13.25
N THR A 133 -33.86 4.63 -14.02
CA THR A 133 -34.58 5.87 -13.62
C THR A 133 -36.06 5.61 -13.32
N GLY A 134 -36.67 4.57 -13.88
CA GLY A 134 -38.03 4.13 -13.59
C GLY A 134 -38.17 3.21 -12.37
N GLY A 135 -37.09 2.96 -11.62
CA GLY A 135 -37.11 2.15 -10.40
C GLY A 135 -37.00 0.63 -10.64
N THR A 136 -36.89 0.19 -11.88
CA THR A 136 -36.71 -1.24 -12.18
C THR A 136 -35.30 -1.68 -11.83
N VAL A 137 -35.16 -2.71 -11.00
CA VAL A 137 -33.88 -3.33 -10.65
C VAL A 137 -33.38 -4.14 -11.81
N TYR A 138 -32.25 -3.78 -12.39
CA TYR A 138 -31.61 -4.52 -13.46
C TYR A 138 -30.36 -5.30 -13.04
N LYS A 139 -29.79 -4.97 -11.88
CA LYS A 139 -28.70 -5.70 -11.27
C LYS A 139 -28.98 -5.86 -9.77
N ASP A 140 -28.96 -7.08 -9.27
CA ASP A 140 -29.09 -7.43 -7.86
C ASP A 140 -28.22 -8.63 -7.58
N MET A 141 -27.04 -8.37 -7.00
CA MET A 141 -26.01 -9.37 -6.78
C MET A 141 -25.53 -9.33 -5.34
N ASN A 142 -25.39 -10.49 -4.74
CA ASN A 142 -24.70 -10.70 -3.49
C ASN A 142 -23.25 -11.05 -3.80
N GLY A 143 -22.31 -10.39 -3.15
CA GLY A 143 -20.90 -10.57 -3.41
C GLY A 143 -20.09 -10.76 -2.16
N LYS A 144 -18.99 -11.47 -2.31
CA LYS A 144 -17.92 -11.61 -1.33
C LYS A 144 -16.66 -11.07 -1.94
N LYS A 145 -16.07 -10.09 -1.29
CA LYS A 145 -14.83 -9.47 -1.75
C LYS A 145 -13.71 -9.78 -0.77
N TYR A 146 -12.62 -10.31 -1.31
CA TYR A 146 -11.41 -10.65 -0.62
C TYR A 146 -10.31 -9.71 -1.10
N ALA A 147 -9.62 -9.01 -0.21
CA ALA A 147 -8.56 -8.11 -0.59
C ALA A 147 -7.30 -8.34 0.26
N GLU A 148 -6.16 -8.43 -0.40
CA GLU A 148 -4.83 -8.40 0.18
C GLU A 148 -4.18 -7.07 -0.14
N ASN A 149 -3.85 -6.29 0.89
CA ASN A 149 -3.17 -5.01 0.76
C ASN A 149 -1.74 -5.15 1.27
N ILE A 150 -0.78 -4.87 0.41
CA ILE A 150 0.65 -4.87 0.76
C ILE A 150 1.13 -3.44 0.62
N SER A 151 1.73 -2.89 1.67
CA SER A 151 2.32 -1.57 1.63
C SER A 151 3.73 -1.56 2.21
N GLN A 152 4.59 -0.78 1.62
CA GLN A 152 5.97 -0.58 2.01
C GLN A 152 6.30 0.89 1.99
N LEU A 153 7.00 1.32 3.00
CA LEU A 153 7.54 2.66 3.12
C LEU A 153 9.02 2.53 3.48
N ALA A 154 9.87 3.24 2.78
CA ALA A 154 11.24 3.48 3.22
C ALA A 154 11.54 4.98 3.14
N LEU A 155 12.15 5.52 4.19
CA LEU A 155 12.57 6.91 4.28
C LEU A 155 14.01 6.94 4.77
N ALA A 156 14.85 7.65 4.03
CA ALA A 156 16.22 7.93 4.41
C ALA A 156 16.44 9.44 4.46
N ASN A 157 17.09 9.89 5.51
CA ASN A 157 17.44 11.29 5.70
C ASN A 157 18.95 11.38 5.99
N VAL A 158 19.59 12.38 5.40
CA VAL A 158 20.99 12.73 5.66
C VAL A 158 21.04 14.22 5.87
N ASP A 159 21.51 14.66 7.05
CA ASP A 159 21.67 16.06 7.40
C ASP A 159 23.12 16.36 7.74
N PHE A 160 23.63 17.44 7.18
CA PHE A 160 24.98 17.92 7.42
C PHE A 160 24.97 19.43 7.72
N ASP A 161 25.45 19.78 8.91
CA ASP A 161 25.63 21.16 9.31
C ASP A 161 27.12 21.55 9.24
N MET A 162 27.42 22.55 8.44
CA MET A 162 28.77 23.06 8.28
C MET A 162 28.92 24.40 9.02
N GLN A 163 29.72 24.41 10.11
CA GLN A 163 30.08 25.59 10.90
C GLN A 163 28.86 26.42 11.37
N ASN A 164 27.70 25.79 11.59
CA ASN A 164 26.44 26.47 11.93
C ASN A 164 26.00 27.58 10.93
N ARG A 165 26.56 27.58 9.73
CA ARG A 165 26.24 28.56 8.67
C ARG A 165 25.53 27.95 7.47
N HIS A 166 25.81 26.71 7.18
CA HIS A 166 25.22 26.00 6.04
C HIS A 166 24.64 24.69 6.53
N HIS A 167 23.37 24.48 6.22
CA HIS A 167 22.66 23.23 6.46
C HIS A 167 22.32 22.57 5.13
N ILE A 168 22.71 21.32 4.96
CA ILE A 168 22.42 20.51 3.77
C ILE A 168 21.62 19.31 4.26
N SER A 169 20.40 19.17 3.74
CA SER A 169 19.54 18.04 4.04
C SER A 169 19.16 17.31 2.75
N TYR A 170 19.27 15.99 2.77
CA TYR A 170 18.82 15.13 1.71
C TYR A 170 17.80 14.12 2.25
N ASN A 171 16.63 14.09 1.64
CA ASN A 171 15.54 13.19 2.00
C ASN A 171 15.18 12.32 0.80
N LEU A 172 15.14 11.01 1.04
CA LEU A 172 14.67 10.02 0.08
C LEU A 172 13.47 9.30 0.69
N MET A 173 12.36 9.26 -0.03
CA MET A 173 11.18 8.50 0.36
C MET A 173 10.77 7.57 -0.79
N ILE A 174 10.55 6.30 -0.44
CA ILE A 174 10.07 5.27 -1.36
C ILE A 174 8.79 4.71 -0.76
N ILE A 175 7.71 4.74 -1.54
CA ILE A 175 6.43 4.14 -1.19
C ILE A 175 6.08 3.13 -2.29
N HIS A 176 5.75 1.92 -1.87
CA HIS A 176 5.17 0.92 -2.74
C HIS A 176 3.89 0.40 -2.10
N ALA A 177 2.80 0.42 -2.84
CA ALA A 177 1.52 -0.12 -2.42
C ALA A 177 0.97 -1.02 -3.53
N ASN A 178 0.48 -2.18 -3.13
CA ASN A 178 -0.18 -3.13 -4.01
C ASN A 178 -1.47 -3.61 -3.34
N THR A 179 -2.55 -3.66 -4.09
CA THR A 179 -3.81 -4.25 -3.66
C THR A 179 -4.22 -5.30 -4.67
N GLN A 180 -4.42 -6.52 -4.20
CA GLN A 180 -5.04 -7.58 -4.97
C GLN A 180 -6.42 -7.86 -4.38
N SER A 181 -7.42 -7.99 -5.25
CA SER A 181 -8.76 -8.33 -4.79
C SER A 181 -9.40 -9.36 -5.69
N VAL A 182 -10.14 -10.27 -5.07
CA VAL A 182 -11.01 -11.24 -5.73
C VAL A 182 -12.42 -10.97 -5.30
N GLY A 183 -13.33 -10.86 -6.24
CA GLY A 183 -14.76 -10.74 -6.00
C GLY A 183 -15.49 -11.96 -6.52
N ASP A 184 -16.31 -12.57 -5.67
CA ASP A 184 -17.20 -13.67 -6.01
C ASP A 184 -18.63 -13.18 -5.88
N TYR A 185 -19.34 -13.07 -7.01
CA TYR A 185 -20.67 -12.48 -7.08
C TYR A 185 -21.67 -13.46 -7.66
N ASN A 186 -22.83 -13.55 -7.02
CA ASN A 186 -23.96 -14.35 -7.48
C ASN A 186 -25.24 -13.55 -7.44
N GLY A 187 -26.06 -13.62 -8.46
CA GLY A 187 -27.33 -12.92 -8.52
C GLY A 187 -27.78 -12.58 -9.92
N LYS A 188 -28.71 -11.64 -10.01
CA LYS A 188 -29.34 -11.23 -11.25
C LYS A 188 -28.61 -10.05 -11.89
N ASN A 189 -28.36 -10.17 -13.20
CA ASN A 189 -27.87 -9.08 -14.04
C ASN A 189 -28.52 -9.15 -15.42
N SER A 190 -29.63 -8.43 -15.61
CA SER A 190 -30.42 -8.46 -16.85
C SER A 190 -29.76 -7.80 -18.06
N ILE A 191 -28.55 -7.27 -17.91
CA ILE A 191 -27.74 -6.79 -19.06
C ILE A 191 -27.18 -7.97 -19.85
N PHE A 192 -26.82 -9.07 -19.18
CA PHE A 192 -26.18 -10.23 -19.80
C PHE A 192 -27.11 -11.43 -19.89
N SER A 193 -27.86 -11.70 -18.85
CA SER A 193 -28.90 -12.72 -18.79
C SER A 193 -29.81 -12.48 -17.60
N ASP A 194 -30.98 -13.15 -17.56
CA ASP A 194 -31.92 -13.00 -16.44
C ASP A 194 -31.36 -13.52 -15.11
N ASP A 195 -30.49 -14.54 -15.15
CA ASP A 195 -29.79 -15.05 -13.98
C ASP A 195 -28.32 -15.28 -14.36
N TYR A 196 -27.42 -14.72 -13.55
CA TYR A 196 -25.99 -14.85 -13.74
C TYR A 196 -25.38 -15.55 -12.52
N GLU A 197 -24.91 -16.76 -12.73
CA GLU A 197 -24.21 -17.53 -11.72
C GLU A 197 -22.69 -17.43 -11.93
N ASN A 198 -21.98 -17.06 -10.89
CA ASN A 198 -20.51 -17.05 -10.78
C ASN A 198 -19.78 -16.06 -11.69
N LEU A 199 -19.53 -14.91 -11.14
CA LEU A 199 -18.50 -14.02 -11.63
C LEU A 199 -17.40 -13.90 -10.58
N GLY A 200 -16.31 -14.65 -10.78
CA GLY A 200 -15.06 -14.39 -10.09
C GLY A 200 -14.25 -13.42 -10.92
N PHE A 201 -13.89 -12.24 -10.37
CA PHE A 201 -13.04 -11.27 -11.03
C PHE A 201 -11.95 -10.79 -10.11
N THR A 202 -10.82 -10.56 -10.71
CA THR A 202 -9.64 -9.91 -10.13
C THR A 202 -9.54 -8.49 -10.62
#